data_8e8d3ea600a064d1ea981fa7432f4556
#
_entry.id   8e8d3ea600a064d1ea981fa7432f4556
#
_cell.length_a   1.000
_cell.length_b   1.000
_cell.length_c   1.000
_cell.angle_alpha   90.00
_cell.angle_beta   90.00
_cell.angle_gamma   90.00
#
_symmetry.space_group_name_H-M   'P 1'
#
loop_
_entity.id
_entity.type
_entity.pdbx_description
1 polymer ?
#
loop_
_entity_poly.entity_id
_entity_poly.type
_entity_poly.pdbx_seq_one_letter_code
_entity_poly.pdbx_strand_id
1 'polypeptide(L)'
;MKSKENPDDILSKYKVYLRLEKSLSDNTVSAYLADISKLFQFLKDEQIHPFDVTLDNLETFSANLRDLGIQPRSQARILSGIRSFYHYLILEDYLQADPSELLESPQTGLHLPEILTLEEIDTLIESIDLSTNEGQRNRTILETLYSCGLRVSELCNLKLS
;
A
#
# COMPACT_ATOMS: atom_id res chain seq x y z
N MET A 1 30.72 4.51 -4.00
CA MET A 1 29.78 3.42 -4.36
C MET A 1 29.94 2.29 -3.36
N LYS A 2 28.91 2.03 -2.56
CA LYS A 2 28.90 0.83 -1.69
C LYS A 2 28.94 -0.40 -2.60
N SER A 3 29.59 -1.49 -2.17
CA SER A 3 29.61 -2.75 -2.93
C SER A 3 28.18 -3.27 -3.12
N LYS A 4 27.92 -3.99 -4.22
CA LYS A 4 26.63 -4.65 -4.47
C LYS A 4 26.36 -5.62 -3.31
N GLU A 5 25.55 -5.16 -2.36
CA GLU A 5 25.08 -5.98 -1.24
C GLU A 5 23.97 -6.94 -1.71
N ASN A 6 23.70 -7.96 -0.89
CA ASN A 6 22.59 -8.87 -1.15
C ASN A 6 21.25 -8.07 -1.15
N PRO A 7 20.37 -8.25 -2.13
CA PRO A 7 19.07 -7.60 -2.18
C PRO A 7 18.24 -7.75 -0.90
N ASP A 8 18.31 -8.89 -0.22
CA ASP A 8 17.58 -9.14 1.03
C ASP A 8 18.09 -8.29 2.20
N ASP A 9 19.41 -8.05 2.27
CA ASP A 9 20.01 -7.18 3.28
C ASP A 9 19.58 -5.73 3.08
N ILE A 10 19.48 -5.30 1.82
CA ILE A 10 19.03 -3.95 1.47
C ILE A 10 17.56 -3.76 1.82
N LEU A 11 16.70 -4.75 1.53
CA LEU A 11 15.29 -4.69 1.94
C LEU A 11 15.15 -4.58 3.45
N SER A 12 15.99 -5.26 4.21
CA SER A 12 16.01 -5.16 5.67
C SER A 12 16.39 -3.75 6.14
N LYS A 13 17.40 -3.14 5.53
CA LYS A 13 17.81 -1.75 5.80
C LYS A 13 16.73 -0.75 5.38
N TYR A 14 16.14 -0.94 4.20
CA TYR A 14 15.03 -0.12 3.72
C TYR A 14 13.82 -0.17 4.68
N LYS A 15 13.49 -1.34 5.22
CA LYS A 15 12.45 -1.49 6.25
C LYS A 15 12.75 -0.64 7.48
N VAL A 16 13.99 -0.63 7.94
CA VAL A 16 14.42 0.19 9.08
C VAL A 16 14.28 1.69 8.76
N TYR A 17 14.72 2.11 7.58
CA TYR A 17 14.55 3.49 7.09
C TYR A 17 13.08 3.92 7.07
N LEU A 18 12.19 3.10 6.50
CA LEU A 18 10.76 3.41 6.46
C LEU A 18 10.14 3.58 7.85
N ARG A 19 10.56 2.77 8.82
CA ARG A 19 10.06 2.83 10.20
C ARG A 19 10.63 3.97 10.99
N LEU A 20 11.94 4.14 11.01
CA LEU A 20 12.64 5.06 11.91
C LEU A 20 12.77 6.47 11.34
N GLU A 21 13.09 6.60 10.06
CA GLU A 21 13.30 7.93 9.46
C GLU A 21 12.03 8.50 8.83
N LYS A 22 11.22 7.65 8.16
CA LYS A 22 9.95 8.08 7.58
C LYS A 22 8.77 7.96 8.55
N SER A 23 8.93 7.32 9.70
CA SER A 23 7.87 7.14 10.72
C SER A 23 6.57 6.58 10.13
N LEU A 24 6.66 5.68 9.14
CA LEU A 24 5.50 5.10 8.50
C LEU A 24 4.86 4.01 9.36
N SER A 25 3.54 3.88 9.25
CA SER A 25 2.79 2.81 9.92
C SER A 25 3.23 1.42 9.44
N ASP A 26 3.09 0.41 10.29
CA ASP A 26 3.43 -0.98 9.95
C ASP A 26 2.70 -1.49 8.70
N ASN A 27 1.45 -1.06 8.49
CA ASN A 27 0.68 -1.40 7.30
C ASN A 27 1.31 -0.81 6.03
N THR A 28 1.75 0.45 6.08
CA THR A 28 2.42 1.12 4.96
C THR A 28 3.76 0.48 4.66
N VAL A 29 4.55 0.18 5.70
CA VAL A 29 5.85 -0.50 5.55
C VAL A 29 5.66 -1.87 4.91
N SER A 30 4.71 -2.67 5.39
CA SER A 30 4.39 -3.99 4.84
C SER A 30 3.94 -3.91 3.38
N ALA A 31 3.13 -2.91 3.03
CA ALA A 31 2.68 -2.69 1.65
C ALA A 31 3.87 -2.35 0.73
N TYR A 32 4.76 -1.44 1.14
CA TYR A 32 5.94 -1.07 0.35
C TYR A 32 6.89 -2.26 0.15
N LEU A 33 7.15 -3.03 1.20
CA LEU A 33 7.99 -4.23 1.09
C LEU A 33 7.37 -5.27 0.14
N ALA A 34 6.06 -5.48 0.21
CA ALA A 34 5.36 -6.39 -0.71
C ALA A 34 5.43 -5.90 -2.16
N ASP A 35 5.40 -4.59 -2.40
CA ASP A 35 5.52 -4.02 -3.73
C ASP A 35 6.94 -4.19 -4.29
N ILE A 36 7.99 -3.96 -3.48
CA ILE A 36 9.37 -4.21 -3.87
C ILE A 36 9.63 -5.71 -4.11
N SER A 37 9.02 -6.60 -3.33
CA SER A 37 9.13 -8.05 -3.56
C SER A 37 8.57 -8.46 -4.93
N LYS A 38 7.49 -7.83 -5.40
CA LYS A 38 6.96 -8.06 -6.76
C LYS A 38 7.94 -7.61 -7.84
N LEU A 39 8.54 -6.43 -7.66
CA LEU A 39 9.58 -5.94 -8.57
C LEU A 39 10.78 -6.91 -8.58
N PHE A 40 11.26 -7.33 -7.42
CA PHE A 40 12.41 -8.24 -7.33
C PHE A 40 12.14 -9.60 -7.97
N GLN A 41 10.90 -10.11 -7.85
CA GLN A 41 10.51 -11.34 -8.56
C GLN A 41 10.59 -11.14 -10.08
N PHE A 42 10.03 -10.05 -10.61
CA PHE A 42 10.12 -9.71 -12.03
C PHE A 42 11.58 -9.57 -12.48
N LEU A 43 12.40 -8.82 -11.76
CA LEU A 43 13.81 -8.62 -12.09
C LEU A 43 14.61 -9.94 -12.08
N LYS A 44 14.28 -10.85 -11.17
CA LYS A 44 14.89 -12.17 -11.11
C LYS A 44 14.53 -13.01 -12.33
N ASP A 45 13.27 -12.95 -12.78
CA ASP A 45 12.81 -13.67 -13.97
C ASP A 45 13.48 -13.13 -15.24
N GLU A 46 13.72 -11.81 -15.32
CA GLU A 46 14.46 -11.14 -16.39
C GLU A 46 16.00 -11.19 -16.23
N GLN A 47 16.51 -11.81 -15.16
CA GLN A 47 17.94 -11.90 -14.83
C GLN A 47 18.62 -10.52 -14.66
N ILE A 48 17.89 -9.53 -14.19
CA ILE A 48 18.35 -8.15 -13.95
C ILE A 48 18.66 -7.97 -12.46
N HIS A 49 19.84 -7.43 -12.16
CA HIS A 49 20.16 -7.09 -10.76
C HIS A 49 19.43 -5.79 -10.34
N PRO A 50 18.88 -5.68 -9.10
CA PRO A 50 18.15 -4.49 -8.66
C PRO A 50 18.91 -3.15 -8.75
N PHE A 51 20.23 -3.18 -8.79
CA PHE A 51 21.06 -1.96 -8.97
C PHE A 51 21.37 -1.63 -10.45
N ASP A 52 21.06 -2.53 -11.37
CA ASP A 52 21.32 -2.33 -12.81
C ASP A 52 20.01 -2.05 -13.57
N VAL A 53 18.94 -1.72 -12.84
CA VAL A 53 17.62 -1.43 -13.39
C VAL A 53 17.63 -0.10 -14.14
N THR A 54 17.01 -0.10 -15.30
CA THR A 54 16.79 1.08 -16.14
C THR A 54 15.33 1.52 -16.13
N LEU A 55 15.03 2.71 -16.64
CA LEU A 55 13.65 3.17 -16.84
C LEU A 55 12.84 2.18 -17.67
N ASP A 56 13.40 1.68 -18.79
CA ASP A 56 12.77 0.71 -19.70
C ASP A 56 12.34 -0.58 -18.95
N ASN A 57 13.17 -1.06 -18.03
CA ASN A 57 12.81 -2.22 -17.20
C ASN A 57 11.62 -1.93 -16.28
N LEU A 58 11.54 -0.72 -15.72
CA LEU A 58 10.42 -0.31 -14.86
C LEU A 58 9.14 -0.08 -15.67
N GLU A 59 9.25 0.43 -16.89
CA GLU A 59 8.12 0.57 -17.81
C GLU A 59 7.58 -0.81 -18.23
N THR A 60 8.47 -1.76 -18.54
CA THR A 60 8.11 -3.16 -18.81
C THR A 60 7.43 -3.81 -17.60
N PHE A 61 7.96 -3.61 -16.40
CA PHE A 61 7.31 -4.06 -15.17
C PHE A 61 5.91 -3.45 -15.01
N SER A 62 5.76 -2.14 -15.26
CA SER A 62 4.48 -1.44 -15.21
C SER A 62 3.48 -2.02 -16.23
N ALA A 63 3.93 -2.36 -17.44
CA ALA A 63 3.11 -3.03 -18.44
C ALA A 63 2.65 -4.42 -17.96
N ASN A 64 3.55 -5.22 -17.41
CA ASN A 64 3.24 -6.53 -16.84
C ASN A 64 2.18 -6.46 -15.72
N LEU A 65 2.25 -5.45 -14.84
CA LEU A 65 1.22 -5.25 -13.81
C LEU A 65 -0.17 -5.04 -14.44
N ARG A 66 -0.23 -4.30 -15.55
CA ARG A 66 -1.47 -4.06 -16.29
C ARG A 66 -2.00 -5.33 -16.95
N ASP A 67 -1.11 -6.11 -17.57
CA ASP A 67 -1.46 -7.38 -18.24
C ASP A 67 -1.95 -8.44 -17.24
N LEU A 68 -1.47 -8.39 -16.00
CA LEU A 68 -1.97 -9.18 -14.87
C LEU A 68 -3.33 -8.68 -14.32
N GLY A 69 -3.93 -7.65 -14.91
CA GLY A 69 -5.23 -7.11 -14.50
C GLY A 69 -5.18 -6.26 -13.23
N ILE A 70 -4.01 -5.80 -12.79
CA ILE A 70 -3.90 -4.92 -11.62
C ILE A 70 -4.52 -3.57 -11.94
N GLN A 71 -5.49 -3.15 -11.11
CA GLN A 71 -6.22 -1.89 -11.29
C GLN A 71 -5.27 -0.68 -11.27
N PRO A 72 -5.52 0.39 -12.07
CA PRO A 72 -4.64 1.55 -12.20
C PRO A 72 -4.28 2.21 -10.86
N ARG A 73 -5.23 2.28 -9.92
CA ARG A 73 -4.99 2.83 -8.58
C ARG A 73 -4.00 1.99 -7.77
N SER A 74 -4.11 0.67 -7.85
CA SER A 74 -3.17 -0.26 -7.19
C SER A 74 -1.80 -0.20 -7.86
N GLN A 75 -1.76 -0.10 -9.18
CA GLN A 75 -0.54 0.07 -9.96
C GLN A 75 0.20 1.36 -9.57
N ALA A 76 -0.53 2.51 -9.51
CA ALA A 76 0.05 3.79 -9.08
C ALA A 76 0.66 3.69 -7.67
N ARG A 77 0.00 2.97 -6.75
CA ARG A 77 0.53 2.73 -5.40
C ARG A 77 1.81 1.89 -5.43
N ILE A 78 1.85 0.82 -6.22
CA ILE A 78 3.04 -0.03 -6.39
C ILE A 78 4.21 0.80 -6.92
N LEU A 79 3.98 1.61 -7.95
CA LEU A 79 5.01 2.47 -8.53
C LEU A 79 5.50 3.53 -7.54
N SER A 80 4.62 4.04 -6.66
CA SER A 80 5.03 4.91 -5.54
C SER A 80 5.98 4.22 -4.57
N GLY A 81 5.72 2.96 -4.23
CA GLY A 81 6.61 2.15 -3.39
C GLY A 81 7.98 1.95 -4.04
N ILE A 82 8.00 1.68 -5.36
CA ILE A 82 9.24 1.53 -6.15
C ILE A 82 10.05 2.83 -6.16
N ARG A 83 9.42 4.00 -6.41
CA ARG A 83 10.11 5.29 -6.34
C ARG A 83 10.70 5.55 -4.96
N SER A 84 9.95 5.23 -3.90
CA SER A 84 10.45 5.37 -2.53
C SER A 84 11.69 4.51 -2.29
N PHE A 85 11.74 3.31 -2.85
CA PHE A 85 12.88 2.41 -2.73
C PHE A 85 14.10 2.92 -3.50
N TYR A 86 13.97 3.31 -4.77
CA TYR A 86 15.08 3.84 -5.56
C TYR A 86 15.59 5.17 -4.99
N HIS A 87 14.70 6.03 -4.50
CA HIS A 87 15.09 7.23 -3.79
C HIS A 87 15.93 6.92 -2.54
N TYR A 88 15.56 5.87 -1.77
CA TYR A 88 16.36 5.39 -0.65
C TYR A 88 17.74 4.91 -1.11
N LEU A 89 17.85 4.20 -2.24
CA LEU A 89 19.13 3.73 -2.77
C LEU A 89 20.05 4.90 -3.17
N ILE A 90 19.49 5.99 -3.68
CA ILE A 90 20.24 7.23 -3.96
C ILE A 90 20.71 7.87 -2.66
N LEU A 91 19.81 8.01 -1.67
CA LEU A 91 20.11 8.65 -0.39
C LEU A 91 21.25 7.93 0.35
N GLU A 92 21.34 6.62 0.22
CA GLU A 92 22.35 5.77 0.85
C GLU A 92 23.61 5.54 -0.02
N ASP A 93 23.75 6.25 -1.12
CA ASP A 93 24.89 6.14 -2.05
C ASP A 93 25.07 4.74 -2.69
N TYR A 94 23.99 3.97 -2.83
CA TYR A 94 24.00 2.71 -3.58
C TYR A 94 23.94 2.95 -5.08
N LEU A 95 23.20 3.98 -5.52
CA LEU A 95 23.04 4.40 -6.91
C LEU A 95 23.42 5.88 -7.08
N GLN A 96 23.80 6.26 -8.29
CA GLN A 96 24.11 7.66 -8.64
C GLN A 96 22.96 8.36 -9.39
N ALA A 97 22.07 7.59 -10.01
CA ALA A 97 20.90 8.10 -10.71
C ALA A 97 19.68 7.25 -10.35
N ASP A 98 18.54 7.90 -10.20
CA ASP A 98 17.26 7.23 -9.89
C ASP A 98 16.61 6.73 -11.19
N PRO A 99 16.52 5.40 -11.43
CA PRO A 99 15.91 4.86 -12.64
C PRO A 99 14.39 5.10 -12.67
N SER A 100 13.78 5.45 -11.54
CA SER A 100 12.33 5.69 -11.43
C SER A 100 11.92 7.16 -11.57
N GLU A 101 12.87 8.08 -11.75
CA GLU A 101 12.61 9.51 -11.80
C GLU A 101 11.59 9.89 -12.89
N LEU A 102 11.75 9.32 -14.08
CA LEU A 102 10.87 9.59 -15.23
C LEU A 102 9.75 8.55 -15.40
N LEU A 103 9.63 7.59 -14.49
CA LEU A 103 8.59 6.56 -14.55
C LEU A 103 7.20 7.20 -14.40
N GLU A 104 6.35 7.05 -15.40
CA GLU A 104 5.00 7.60 -15.36
C GLU A 104 4.04 6.73 -14.53
N SER A 105 3.15 7.38 -13.78
CA SER A 105 2.07 6.69 -13.08
C SER A 105 0.84 6.58 -13.99
N PRO A 106 0.10 5.45 -13.94
CA PRO A 106 -1.15 5.34 -14.67
C PRO A 106 -2.14 6.43 -14.23
N GLN A 107 -2.89 6.97 -15.18
CA GLN A 107 -3.95 7.91 -14.86
C GLN A 107 -5.06 7.18 -14.07
N THR A 108 -5.30 7.63 -12.86
CA THR A 108 -6.42 7.18 -12.05
C THR A 108 -7.56 8.15 -12.20
N GLY A 109 -8.69 7.70 -12.78
CA GLY A 109 -9.90 8.51 -12.83
C GLY A 109 -10.35 8.96 -11.42
N LEU A 110 -11.01 10.11 -11.35
CA LEU A 110 -11.65 10.56 -10.12
C LEU A 110 -12.83 9.63 -9.82
N HIS A 111 -12.66 8.75 -8.84
CA HIS A 111 -13.75 7.91 -8.34
C HIS A 111 -14.30 8.59 -7.08
N LEU A 112 -15.49 9.16 -7.19
CA LEU A 112 -16.21 9.66 -6.03
C LEU A 112 -16.71 8.45 -5.22
N PRO A 113 -16.49 8.43 -3.91
CA PRO A 113 -17.00 7.35 -3.06
C PRO A 113 -18.54 7.38 -3.08
N GLU A 114 -19.15 6.21 -3.18
CA GLU A 114 -20.56 6.04 -2.89
C GLU A 114 -20.74 6.19 -1.37
N ILE A 115 -21.61 7.11 -0.99
CA ILE A 115 -21.97 7.38 0.41
C ILE A 115 -23.43 7.01 0.61
N LEU A 116 -23.69 6.30 1.73
CA LEU A 116 -25.05 5.99 2.15
C LEU A 116 -25.76 7.26 2.60
N THR A 117 -27.04 7.38 2.28
CA THR A 117 -27.91 8.42 2.82
C THR A 117 -28.29 8.11 4.27
N LEU A 118 -28.83 9.08 4.97
CA LEU A 118 -29.34 8.89 6.34
C LEU A 118 -30.42 7.79 6.39
N GLU A 119 -31.37 7.83 5.43
CA GLU A 119 -32.44 6.85 5.35
C GLU A 119 -31.92 5.43 5.10
N GLU A 120 -30.88 5.27 4.30
CA GLU A 120 -30.24 3.98 4.06
C GLU A 120 -29.53 3.44 5.31
N ILE A 121 -28.87 4.32 6.07
CA ILE A 121 -28.20 3.96 7.33
C ILE A 121 -29.24 3.56 8.37
N ASP A 122 -30.31 4.32 8.53
CA ASP A 122 -31.40 4.01 9.46
C ASP A 122 -32.06 2.68 9.11
N THR A 123 -32.38 2.47 7.83
CA THR A 123 -32.94 1.21 7.32
C THR A 123 -32.02 0.02 7.63
N LEU A 124 -30.72 0.19 7.45
CA LEU A 124 -29.71 -0.84 7.71
C LEU A 124 -29.66 -1.18 9.21
N ILE A 125 -29.69 -0.19 10.08
CA ILE A 125 -29.67 -0.36 11.54
C ILE A 125 -30.97 -1.02 12.01
N GLU A 126 -32.12 -0.59 11.49
CA GLU A 126 -33.44 -1.13 11.84
C GLU A 126 -33.66 -2.57 11.36
N SER A 127 -32.99 -2.99 10.29
CA SER A 127 -33.09 -4.37 9.77
C SER A 127 -32.44 -5.42 10.66
N ILE A 128 -31.68 -5.02 11.68
CA ILE A 128 -30.96 -5.94 12.55
C ILE A 128 -31.92 -6.56 13.58
N ASP A 129 -31.98 -7.89 13.63
CA ASP A 129 -32.73 -8.64 14.63
C ASP A 129 -32.10 -8.51 16.02
N LEU A 130 -32.74 -7.77 16.91
CA LEU A 130 -32.29 -7.55 18.29
C LEU A 130 -32.62 -8.68 19.26
N SER A 131 -33.33 -9.72 18.82
CA SER A 131 -33.63 -10.88 19.66
C SER A 131 -32.39 -11.73 19.97
N THR A 132 -31.30 -11.53 19.22
CA THR A 132 -30.05 -12.26 19.37
C THR A 132 -28.95 -11.36 19.96
N ASN A 133 -28.04 -11.96 20.73
CA ASN A 133 -26.85 -11.25 21.25
C ASN A 133 -25.96 -10.71 20.11
N GLU A 134 -25.90 -11.42 18.98
CA GLU A 134 -25.17 -10.99 17.81
C GLU A 134 -25.79 -9.74 17.16
N GLY A 135 -27.12 -9.70 17.08
CA GLY A 135 -27.84 -8.55 16.56
C GLY A 135 -27.61 -7.30 17.42
N GLN A 136 -27.72 -7.44 18.74
CA GLN A 136 -27.44 -6.34 19.66
C GLN A 136 -26.01 -5.81 19.52
N ARG A 137 -25.00 -6.70 19.43
CA ARG A 137 -23.61 -6.33 19.15
C ARG A 137 -23.46 -5.62 17.80
N ASN A 138 -24.05 -6.17 16.75
CA ASN A 138 -23.93 -5.64 15.39
C ASN A 138 -24.56 -4.25 15.29
N ARG A 139 -25.71 -4.04 15.89
CA ARG A 139 -26.34 -2.71 15.99
C ARG A 139 -25.45 -1.72 16.71
N THR A 140 -24.92 -2.09 17.87
CA THR A 140 -24.00 -1.22 18.64
C THR A 140 -22.76 -0.84 17.84
N ILE A 141 -22.20 -1.79 17.07
CA ILE A 141 -21.06 -1.54 16.16
C ILE A 141 -21.43 -0.47 15.14
N LEU A 142 -22.54 -0.64 14.42
CA LEU A 142 -22.95 0.29 13.36
C LEU A 142 -23.30 1.67 13.92
N GLU A 143 -24.05 1.75 15.01
CA GLU A 143 -24.37 3.01 15.67
C GLU A 143 -23.11 3.73 16.15
N THR A 144 -22.14 3.01 16.72
CA THR A 144 -20.88 3.60 17.19
C THR A 144 -20.03 4.11 16.01
N LEU A 145 -19.90 3.31 14.94
CA LEU A 145 -19.17 3.72 13.74
C LEU A 145 -19.76 4.99 13.13
N TYR A 146 -21.09 5.04 13.02
CA TYR A 146 -21.79 6.17 12.42
C TYR A 146 -21.76 7.42 13.31
N SER A 147 -22.12 7.28 14.58
CA SER A 147 -22.22 8.42 15.50
C SER A 147 -20.87 9.06 15.84
N CYS A 148 -19.80 8.24 15.89
CA CYS A 148 -18.46 8.71 16.25
C CYS A 148 -17.54 8.91 15.04
N GLY A 149 -17.95 8.52 13.84
CA GLY A 149 -17.12 8.62 12.64
C GLY A 149 -15.84 7.79 12.71
N LEU A 150 -15.85 6.69 13.47
CA LEU A 150 -14.68 5.84 13.68
C LEU A 150 -14.39 4.97 12.45
N ARG A 151 -13.10 4.71 12.21
CA ARG A 151 -12.71 3.64 11.31
C ARG A 151 -12.89 2.29 11.99
N VAL A 152 -13.11 1.22 11.20
CA VAL A 152 -13.26 -0.15 11.74
C VAL A 152 -12.11 -0.55 12.67
N SER A 153 -10.86 -0.20 12.30
CA SER A 153 -9.67 -0.46 13.13
C SER A 153 -9.69 0.29 14.45
N GLU A 154 -10.23 1.50 14.50
CA GLU A 154 -10.36 2.31 15.71
C GLU A 154 -11.43 1.70 16.62
N LEU A 155 -12.57 1.29 16.06
CA LEU A 155 -13.59 0.56 16.81
C LEU A 155 -13.05 -0.73 17.44
N CYS A 156 -12.33 -1.55 16.65
CA CYS A 156 -11.76 -2.82 17.14
C CYS A 156 -10.70 -2.63 18.25
N ASN A 157 -10.09 -1.47 18.35
CA ASN A 157 -9.09 -1.13 19.35
C ASN A 157 -9.65 -0.31 20.51
N LEU A 158 -10.97 -0.05 20.58
CA LEU A 158 -11.59 0.60 21.72
C LEU A 158 -11.36 -0.24 22.98
N LYS A 159 -10.90 0.42 24.04
CA LYS A 159 -10.72 -0.20 25.34
C LYS A 159 -11.82 0.31 26.28
N LEU A 160 -12.35 -0.59 27.09
CA LEU A 160 -13.13 -0.22 28.26
C LEU A 160 -12.15 0.33 29.30
N SER A 161 -12.33 1.57 29.71
CA SER A 161 -11.54 2.22 30.78
C SER A 161 -11.98 1.73 32.17
#